data_64c54eb6775d661aefe26fa79dc7029e
#
_entry.id   64c54eb6775d661aefe26fa79dc7029e
#
_cell.length_a   1.000
_cell.length_b   1.000
_cell.length_c   1.000
_cell.angle_alpha   90.00
_cell.angle_beta   90.00
_cell.angle_gamma   90.00
#
_symmetry.space_group_name_H-M   'P 1'
#
loop_
_entity.id
_entity.type
_entity.pdbx_description
1 polymer ?
#
loop_
_entity_poly.entity_id
_entity_poly.type
_entity_poly.pdbx_seq_one_letter_code
_entity_poly.pdbx_strand_id
1 'polypeptide(L)'
;MYNWKYQFNQKDLKKAQDLTLVNVERKDDTITADIKDSEFKIEVQIKYNSPYYILCNCNQKGSCHHEAAFWYYVEEHPELFKTPQKDIDEDYYYNELYRITDSGKGQDYQYHEILDFDRMAGSLSRFIAEDIENLLNDGGYKLACELLCRVSDLLSDEYAVDSDMWYDVAEAFCQCAYPLTESIHIDDDLAGKLDGKISDVTQYGV
;
A
#
# COMPACT_ATOMS: atom_id res chain seq x y z
N MET A 1 6.33 1.69 12.28
CA MET A 1 7.25 2.01 11.14
C MET A 1 7.68 0.69 10.54
N TYR A 2 7.53 0.55 9.24
CA TYR A 2 7.92 -0.64 8.48
C TYR A 2 9.35 -1.09 8.85
N ASN A 3 9.48 -2.35 9.26
CA ASN A 3 10.77 -2.87 9.70
C ASN A 3 11.57 -3.42 8.52
N TRP A 4 12.04 -2.52 7.65
CA TRP A 4 12.79 -2.81 6.45
C TRP A 4 14.05 -3.67 6.67
N LYS A 5 14.59 -3.72 7.92
CA LYS A 5 15.82 -4.48 8.25
C LYS A 5 15.66 -5.98 8.02
N TYR A 6 14.43 -6.51 8.07
CA TYR A 6 14.19 -7.93 7.78
C TYR A 6 14.45 -8.34 6.33
N GLN A 7 14.45 -7.39 5.40
CA GLN A 7 14.75 -7.68 3.99
C GLN A 7 16.23 -7.94 3.73
N PHE A 8 17.11 -7.65 4.69
CA PHE A 8 18.55 -7.70 4.52
C PHE A 8 19.20 -8.65 5.50
N ASN A 9 20.27 -9.33 5.06
CA ASN A 9 21.08 -10.12 5.97
C ASN A 9 22.00 -9.21 6.82
N GLN A 10 22.45 -9.71 7.97
CA GLN A 10 23.25 -8.94 8.92
C GLN A 10 24.58 -8.41 8.34
N LYS A 11 25.16 -9.12 7.37
CA LYS A 11 26.40 -8.69 6.72
C LYS A 11 26.18 -7.48 5.83
N ASP A 12 25.06 -7.44 5.11
CA ASP A 12 24.72 -6.30 4.25
C ASP A 12 24.28 -5.10 5.08
N LEU A 13 23.54 -5.29 6.16
CA LEU A 13 23.22 -4.21 7.12
C LEU A 13 24.46 -3.56 7.69
N LYS A 14 25.46 -4.38 8.10
CA LYS A 14 26.71 -3.85 8.65
C LYS A 14 27.52 -3.07 7.62
N LYS A 15 27.59 -3.54 6.36
CA LYS A 15 28.30 -2.84 5.29
C LYS A 15 27.60 -1.54 4.90
N ALA A 16 26.27 -1.53 4.94
CA ALA A 16 25.47 -0.37 4.60
C ALA A 16 25.73 0.83 5.51
N GLN A 17 26.02 0.59 6.79
CA GLN A 17 26.35 1.66 7.77
C GLN A 17 27.64 2.42 7.44
N ASP A 18 28.55 1.82 6.67
CA ASP A 18 29.81 2.46 6.27
C ASP A 18 29.66 3.23 4.94
N LEU A 19 28.50 3.16 4.28
CA LEU A 19 28.25 3.83 3.02
C LEU A 19 27.63 5.22 3.24
N THR A 20 27.99 6.14 2.34
CA THR A 20 27.42 7.48 2.32
C THR A 20 26.72 7.70 0.98
N LEU A 21 25.48 8.13 1.03
CA LEU A 21 24.76 8.58 -0.16
C LEU A 21 25.09 10.05 -0.43
N VAL A 22 25.24 10.37 -1.71
CA VAL A 22 25.46 11.73 -2.22
C VAL A 22 24.55 11.97 -3.42
N ASN A 23 24.39 13.24 -3.82
CA ASN A 23 23.54 13.63 -4.94
C ASN A 23 22.11 13.04 -4.85
N VAL A 24 21.56 13.04 -3.64
CA VAL A 24 20.21 12.54 -3.42
C VAL A 24 19.23 13.58 -3.93
N GLU A 25 18.50 13.24 -4.98
CA GLU A 25 17.54 14.11 -5.64
C GLU A 25 16.19 13.42 -5.73
N ARG A 26 15.13 14.12 -5.31
CA ARG A 26 13.73 13.67 -5.51
C ARG A 26 13.14 14.46 -6.67
N LYS A 27 12.63 13.73 -7.65
CA LYS A 27 11.88 14.30 -8.77
C LYS A 27 10.58 13.50 -8.94
N ASP A 28 9.48 14.16 -8.71
CA ASP A 28 8.15 13.55 -8.73
C ASP A 28 8.10 12.29 -7.83
N ASP A 29 7.81 11.14 -8.40
CA ASP A 29 7.69 9.85 -7.71
C ASP A 29 8.98 9.01 -7.78
N THR A 30 10.13 9.65 -7.99
CA THR A 30 11.42 8.97 -8.08
C THR A 30 12.46 9.69 -7.23
N ILE A 31 13.25 8.92 -6.48
CA ILE A 31 14.49 9.41 -5.85
C ILE A 31 15.66 8.72 -6.52
N THR A 32 16.70 9.50 -6.85
CA THR A 32 17.98 8.99 -7.30
C THR A 32 19.06 9.35 -6.30
N ALA A 33 20.04 8.46 -6.10
CA ALA A 33 21.18 8.70 -5.24
C ALA A 33 22.43 8.00 -5.79
N ASP A 34 23.59 8.61 -5.59
CA ASP A 34 24.88 7.98 -5.87
C ASP A 34 25.51 7.46 -4.56
N ILE A 35 26.22 6.36 -4.62
CA ILE A 35 27.07 5.90 -3.51
C ILE A 35 28.40 6.63 -3.62
N LYS A 36 28.81 7.34 -2.56
CA LYS A 36 30.05 8.09 -2.51
C LYS A 36 31.26 7.21 -2.84
N ASP A 37 32.18 7.76 -3.65
CA ASP A 37 33.43 7.12 -4.06
C ASP A 37 33.24 5.78 -4.80
N SER A 38 32.08 5.59 -5.46
CA SER A 38 31.77 4.41 -6.26
C SER A 38 31.01 4.76 -7.54
N GLU A 39 30.82 3.78 -8.42
CA GLU A 39 30.00 3.91 -9.64
C GLU A 39 28.55 3.47 -9.43
N PHE A 40 28.21 3.04 -8.20
CA PHE A 40 26.88 2.50 -7.92
C PHE A 40 25.86 3.62 -7.69
N LYS A 41 24.68 3.39 -8.24
CA LYS A 41 23.52 4.28 -8.15
C LYS A 41 22.33 3.53 -7.64
N ILE A 42 21.48 4.27 -6.93
CA ILE A 42 20.20 3.79 -6.41
C ILE A 42 19.11 4.63 -7.07
N GLU A 43 18.07 3.95 -7.54
CA GLU A 43 16.83 4.54 -8.01
C GLU A 43 15.69 3.99 -7.17
N VAL A 44 14.86 4.87 -6.64
CA VAL A 44 13.75 4.51 -5.76
C VAL A 44 12.47 5.07 -6.35
N GLN A 45 11.52 4.20 -6.60
CA GLN A 45 10.15 4.60 -6.93
C GLN A 45 9.36 4.85 -5.66
N ILE A 46 8.59 5.92 -5.65
CA ILE A 46 7.76 6.34 -4.54
C ILE A 46 6.30 5.99 -4.86
N LYS A 47 5.62 5.40 -3.92
CA LYS A 47 4.17 5.25 -3.96
C LYS A 47 3.59 5.62 -2.60
N TYR A 48 2.50 6.39 -2.59
CA TYR A 48 1.88 6.88 -1.35
C TYR A 48 2.89 7.57 -0.41
N ASN A 49 3.75 8.40 -1.01
CA ASN A 49 4.83 9.12 -0.32
C ASN A 49 5.75 8.21 0.54
N SER A 50 5.94 6.98 0.12
CA SER A 50 6.80 5.97 0.74
C SER A 50 7.69 5.31 -0.31
N PRO A 51 8.93 4.89 0.03
CA PRO A 51 9.70 4.03 -0.86
C PRO A 51 8.91 2.76 -1.18
N TYR A 52 8.68 2.52 -2.46
CA TYR A 52 7.92 1.34 -2.89
C TYR A 52 8.82 0.31 -3.57
N TYR A 53 9.71 0.75 -4.44
CA TYR A 53 10.61 -0.13 -5.17
C TYR A 53 12.00 0.49 -5.25
N ILE A 54 13.03 -0.26 -4.83
CA ILE A 54 14.41 0.20 -4.78
C ILE A 54 15.24 -0.63 -5.75
N LEU A 55 15.95 0.03 -6.63
CA LEU A 55 16.87 -0.56 -7.59
C LEU A 55 18.28 -0.06 -7.35
N CYS A 56 19.24 -1.00 -7.31
CA CYS A 56 20.65 -0.70 -7.35
C CYS A 56 21.28 -1.28 -8.63
N ASN A 57 22.14 -0.51 -9.30
CA ASN A 57 22.85 -0.98 -10.49
C ASN A 57 24.02 -1.93 -10.17
N CYS A 58 24.17 -2.38 -8.93
CA CYS A 58 25.17 -3.39 -8.58
C CYS A 58 24.75 -4.78 -9.09
N ASN A 59 25.72 -5.68 -9.25
CA ASN A 59 25.47 -7.03 -9.78
C ASN A 59 24.96 -8.03 -8.72
N GLN A 60 24.56 -7.59 -7.52
CA GLN A 60 24.08 -8.48 -6.48
C GLN A 60 22.64 -8.93 -6.82
N LYS A 61 22.39 -10.24 -6.74
CA LYS A 61 21.04 -10.78 -6.89
C LYS A 61 20.27 -10.62 -5.57
N GLY A 62 19.07 -10.04 -5.65
CA GLY A 62 18.24 -9.72 -4.49
C GLY A 62 18.73 -8.45 -3.78
N SER A 63 18.18 -8.18 -2.60
CA SER A 63 18.48 -6.97 -1.82
C SER A 63 19.97 -6.86 -1.47
N CYS A 64 20.53 -5.68 -1.64
CA CYS A 64 21.97 -5.45 -1.48
C CYS A 64 22.26 -4.41 -0.37
N HIS A 65 23.53 -4.35 0.07
CA HIS A 65 23.95 -3.38 1.08
C HIS A 65 23.83 -1.91 0.62
N HIS A 66 23.84 -1.63 -0.69
CA HIS A 66 23.59 -0.28 -1.19
C HIS A 66 22.12 0.13 -0.98
N GLU A 67 21.18 -0.77 -1.24
CA GLU A 67 19.74 -0.56 -0.96
C GLU A 67 19.50 -0.40 0.56
N ALA A 68 20.18 -1.19 1.38
CA ALA A 68 20.14 -1.02 2.83
C ALA A 68 20.69 0.35 3.28
N ALA A 69 21.72 0.89 2.60
CA ALA A 69 22.24 2.22 2.88
C ALA A 69 21.22 3.33 2.58
N PHE A 70 20.38 3.15 1.54
CA PHE A 70 19.29 4.07 1.28
C PHE A 70 18.26 4.07 2.44
N TRP A 71 17.91 2.91 2.98
CA TRP A 71 17.00 2.83 4.12
C TRP A 71 17.55 3.50 5.39
N TYR A 72 18.85 3.37 5.67
CA TYR A 72 19.49 4.14 6.75
C TYR A 72 19.41 5.63 6.49
N TYR A 73 19.61 6.05 5.24
CA TYR A 73 19.47 7.45 4.85
C TYR A 73 18.04 7.98 5.07
N VAL A 74 17.02 7.18 4.78
CA VAL A 74 15.60 7.52 5.02
C VAL A 74 15.32 7.70 6.53
N GLU A 75 15.89 6.83 7.39
CA GLU A 75 15.76 6.97 8.85
C GLU A 75 16.33 8.32 9.34
N GLU A 76 17.41 8.80 8.72
CA GLU A 76 18.06 10.08 9.07
C GLU A 76 17.39 11.30 8.40
N HIS A 77 16.70 11.09 7.28
CA HIS A 77 16.08 12.12 6.45
C HIS A 77 14.58 11.90 6.20
N PRO A 78 13.76 11.82 7.27
CA PRO A 78 12.32 11.57 7.13
C PRO A 78 11.57 12.68 6.37
N GLU A 79 12.19 13.87 6.24
CA GLU A 79 11.63 14.99 5.48
C GLU A 79 11.44 14.70 4.00
N LEU A 80 12.16 13.72 3.43
CA LEU A 80 12.01 13.30 2.03
C LEU A 80 10.61 12.74 1.73
N PHE A 81 9.94 12.22 2.75
CA PHE A 81 8.65 11.54 2.66
C PHE A 81 7.56 12.21 3.50
N LYS A 82 7.76 13.49 3.88
CA LYS A 82 6.71 14.24 4.57
C LYS A 82 5.56 14.51 3.63
N THR A 83 4.40 13.98 3.97
CA THR A 83 3.15 14.30 3.29
C THR A 83 2.60 15.62 3.83
N PRO A 84 2.11 16.53 2.99
CA PRO A 84 1.30 17.63 3.47
C PRO A 84 0.11 17.08 4.24
N GLN A 85 -0.08 17.50 5.50
CA GLN A 85 -1.30 17.15 6.23
C GLN A 85 -2.44 17.96 5.62
N LYS A 86 -3.36 17.27 4.96
CA LYS A 86 -4.65 17.84 4.54
C LYS A 86 -5.71 17.50 5.58
N ASP A 87 -6.67 18.38 5.73
CA ASP A 87 -7.88 18.06 6.51
C ASP A 87 -8.66 16.99 5.74
N ILE A 88 -8.73 15.79 6.34
CA ILE A 88 -9.42 14.64 5.77
C ILE A 88 -10.79 14.54 6.41
N ASP A 89 -11.83 14.61 5.60
CA ASP A 89 -13.21 14.36 6.03
C ASP A 89 -13.45 12.84 6.12
N GLU A 90 -13.19 12.25 7.30
CA GLU A 90 -13.37 10.83 7.54
C GLU A 90 -14.83 10.39 7.32
N ASP A 91 -15.80 11.24 7.69
CA ASP A 91 -17.22 10.94 7.54
C ASP A 91 -17.61 10.78 6.07
N TYR A 92 -16.98 11.53 5.15
CA TYR A 92 -17.18 11.37 3.72
C TYR A 92 -16.90 9.92 3.27
N TYR A 93 -15.74 9.38 3.63
CA TYR A 93 -15.30 8.05 3.19
C TYR A 93 -16.16 6.93 3.79
N TYR A 94 -16.51 7.03 5.07
CA TYR A 94 -17.40 6.05 5.69
C TYR A 94 -18.81 6.08 5.12
N ASN A 95 -19.35 7.27 4.86
CA ASN A 95 -20.66 7.44 4.26
C ASN A 95 -20.69 6.93 2.82
N GLU A 96 -19.62 7.17 2.05
CA GLU A 96 -19.55 6.69 0.68
C GLU A 96 -19.45 5.16 0.61
N LEU A 97 -18.62 4.52 1.43
CA LEU A 97 -18.58 3.06 1.54
C LEU A 97 -19.94 2.50 1.97
N TYR A 98 -20.59 3.11 2.98
CA TYR A 98 -21.91 2.71 3.40
C TYR A 98 -22.95 2.83 2.27
N ARG A 99 -22.94 3.92 1.51
CA ARG A 99 -23.85 4.13 0.37
C ARG A 99 -23.65 3.06 -0.72
N ILE A 100 -22.40 2.67 -0.98
CA ILE A 100 -22.07 1.61 -1.94
C ILE A 100 -22.64 0.27 -1.45
N THR A 101 -22.35 -0.10 -0.21
CA THR A 101 -22.82 -1.38 0.35
C THR A 101 -24.35 -1.42 0.50
N ASP A 102 -24.99 -0.30 0.82
CA ASP A 102 -26.46 -0.20 0.87
C ASP A 102 -27.09 -0.39 -0.52
N SER A 103 -26.40 0.00 -1.59
CA SER A 103 -26.86 -0.22 -2.98
C SER A 103 -26.92 -1.70 -3.36
N GLY A 104 -26.09 -2.54 -2.75
CA GLY A 104 -26.09 -3.99 -2.95
C GLY A 104 -27.16 -4.75 -2.18
N LYS A 105 -27.88 -4.09 -1.26
CA LYS A 105 -28.96 -4.77 -0.53
C LYS A 105 -30.13 -5.06 -1.46
N GLY A 106 -30.45 -6.35 -1.62
CA GLY A 106 -31.59 -6.80 -2.42
C GLY A 106 -32.92 -6.39 -1.81
N GLN A 107 -33.96 -6.21 -2.66
CA GLN A 107 -35.31 -5.85 -2.21
C GLN A 107 -36.12 -7.04 -1.65
N ASP A 108 -35.56 -8.24 -1.62
CA ASP A 108 -36.29 -9.45 -1.16
C ASP A 108 -36.15 -9.63 0.36
N TYR A 109 -36.92 -8.85 1.08
CA TYR A 109 -36.93 -8.73 2.54
C TYR A 109 -37.39 -10.01 3.29
N GLN A 110 -37.67 -11.12 2.62
CA GLN A 110 -38.26 -12.28 3.31
C GLN A 110 -37.27 -13.38 3.69
N TYR A 111 -36.08 -13.45 3.12
CA TYR A 111 -35.13 -14.57 3.33
C TYR A 111 -33.66 -14.18 3.36
N HIS A 112 -33.22 -13.36 4.26
CA HIS A 112 -31.80 -12.90 4.43
C HIS A 112 -31.41 -11.70 3.57
N GLU A 113 -30.67 -10.79 4.18
CA GLU A 113 -29.98 -9.69 3.49
C GLU A 113 -28.84 -10.26 2.63
N ILE A 114 -29.15 -10.82 1.47
CA ILE A 114 -28.15 -11.23 0.49
C ILE A 114 -27.65 -9.96 -0.18
N LEU A 115 -26.37 -9.67 -0.02
CA LEU A 115 -25.70 -8.60 -0.77
C LEU A 115 -25.65 -9.01 -2.23
N ASP A 116 -26.27 -8.21 -3.11
CA ASP A 116 -26.10 -8.33 -4.55
C ASP A 116 -24.76 -7.67 -4.91
N PHE A 117 -23.69 -8.46 -4.91
CA PHE A 117 -22.34 -7.97 -5.13
C PHE A 117 -22.18 -7.32 -6.50
N ASP A 118 -22.80 -7.88 -7.54
CA ASP A 118 -22.70 -7.32 -8.90
C ASP A 118 -23.26 -5.89 -8.99
N ARG A 119 -24.29 -5.58 -8.18
CA ARG A 119 -24.86 -4.22 -8.14
C ARG A 119 -23.92 -3.19 -7.53
N MET A 120 -23.07 -3.59 -6.60
CA MET A 120 -22.15 -2.67 -5.91
C MET A 120 -20.72 -2.71 -6.46
N ALA A 121 -20.32 -3.80 -7.12
CA ALA A 121 -18.92 -4.05 -7.51
C ALA A 121 -18.28 -2.91 -8.31
N GLY A 122 -18.97 -2.40 -9.34
CA GLY A 122 -18.44 -1.28 -10.13
C GLY A 122 -18.26 0.02 -9.35
N SER A 123 -19.11 0.28 -8.34
CA SER A 123 -18.96 1.43 -7.45
C SER A 123 -17.86 1.19 -6.41
N LEU A 124 -17.71 -0.05 -5.93
CA LEU A 124 -16.70 -0.43 -4.97
C LEU A 124 -15.30 -0.40 -5.60
N SER A 125 -15.14 -0.93 -6.82
CA SER A 125 -13.89 -0.85 -7.57
C SER A 125 -13.44 0.60 -7.78
N ARG A 126 -14.37 1.49 -8.17
CA ARG A 126 -14.08 2.92 -8.34
C ARG A 126 -13.75 3.60 -7.00
N PHE A 127 -14.47 3.30 -5.93
CA PHE A 127 -14.17 3.83 -4.59
C PHE A 127 -12.73 3.48 -4.16
N ILE A 128 -12.28 2.25 -4.45
CA ILE A 128 -10.90 1.85 -4.14
C ILE A 128 -9.93 2.61 -5.05
N ALA A 129 -10.15 2.60 -6.34
CA ALA A 129 -9.20 3.13 -7.32
C ALA A 129 -9.11 4.67 -7.34
N GLU A 130 -10.15 5.38 -6.91
CA GLU A 130 -10.19 6.84 -6.93
C GLU A 130 -10.19 7.42 -5.52
N ASP A 131 -11.17 7.06 -4.67
CA ASP A 131 -11.32 7.71 -3.36
C ASP A 131 -10.24 7.26 -2.37
N ILE A 132 -9.96 5.94 -2.26
CA ILE A 132 -8.90 5.44 -1.37
C ILE A 132 -7.52 5.88 -1.89
N GLU A 133 -7.27 5.85 -3.20
CA GLU A 133 -6.00 6.33 -3.74
C GLU A 133 -5.78 7.82 -3.48
N ASN A 134 -6.81 8.66 -3.63
CA ASN A 134 -6.76 10.08 -3.27
C ASN A 134 -6.49 10.27 -1.78
N LEU A 135 -7.16 9.50 -0.92
CA LEU A 135 -6.94 9.51 0.53
C LEU A 135 -5.50 9.17 0.89
N LEU A 136 -4.89 8.17 0.23
CA LEU A 136 -3.49 7.80 0.43
C LEU A 136 -2.53 8.91 -0.03
N ASN A 137 -2.80 9.55 -1.15
CA ASN A 137 -2.02 10.68 -1.65
C ASN A 137 -2.13 11.91 -0.74
N ASP A 138 -3.24 12.06 -0.03
CA ASP A 138 -3.49 13.12 0.93
C ASP A 138 -2.99 12.80 2.36
N GLY A 139 -2.42 11.60 2.57
CA GLY A 139 -1.80 11.19 3.84
C GLY A 139 -2.72 10.45 4.82
N GLY A 140 -3.91 10.07 4.40
CA GLY A 140 -4.90 9.36 5.22
C GLY A 140 -4.63 7.86 5.37
N TYR A 141 -3.38 7.47 5.59
CA TYR A 141 -2.93 6.05 5.56
C TYR A 141 -3.69 5.15 6.52
N LYS A 142 -3.92 5.60 7.77
CA LYS A 142 -4.64 4.81 8.76
C LYS A 142 -6.09 4.58 8.36
N LEU A 143 -6.79 5.63 7.93
CA LEU A 143 -8.16 5.54 7.46
C LEU A 143 -8.26 4.65 6.22
N ALA A 144 -7.33 4.79 5.27
CA ALA A 144 -7.27 3.94 4.08
C ALA A 144 -7.12 2.44 4.45
N CYS A 145 -6.24 2.10 5.41
CA CYS A 145 -6.12 0.73 5.92
C CYS A 145 -7.43 0.23 6.54
N GLU A 146 -8.10 1.05 7.34
CA GLU A 146 -9.37 0.67 7.97
C GLU A 146 -10.47 0.43 6.93
N LEU A 147 -10.55 1.28 5.91
CA LEU A 147 -11.51 1.14 4.81
C LEU A 147 -11.20 -0.10 3.96
N LEU A 148 -9.94 -0.34 3.61
CA LEU A 148 -9.51 -1.53 2.88
C LEU A 148 -9.81 -2.82 3.66
N CYS A 149 -9.60 -2.83 4.98
CA CYS A 149 -10.00 -3.97 5.81
C CYS A 149 -11.51 -4.24 5.73
N ARG A 150 -12.34 -3.20 5.75
CA ARG A 150 -13.80 -3.36 5.59
C ARG A 150 -14.19 -3.86 4.20
N VAL A 151 -13.51 -3.36 3.17
CA VAL A 151 -13.70 -3.86 1.80
C VAL A 151 -13.32 -5.33 1.69
N SER A 152 -12.20 -5.75 2.30
CA SER A 152 -11.82 -7.16 2.35
C SER A 152 -12.86 -8.04 3.03
N ASP A 153 -13.51 -7.56 4.09
CA ASP A 153 -14.58 -8.31 4.74
C ASP A 153 -15.77 -8.56 3.79
N LEU A 154 -16.06 -7.60 2.90
CA LEU A 154 -17.08 -7.77 1.85
C LEU A 154 -16.62 -8.74 0.75
N LEU A 155 -15.34 -8.66 0.35
CA LEU A 155 -14.75 -9.55 -0.67
C LEU A 155 -14.62 -10.99 -0.18
N SER A 156 -14.53 -11.21 1.13
CA SER A 156 -14.46 -12.54 1.75
C SER A 156 -15.85 -13.17 1.97
N ASP A 157 -16.93 -12.49 1.60
CA ASP A 157 -18.28 -13.06 1.61
C ASP A 157 -18.39 -14.13 0.51
N GLU A 158 -19.01 -15.27 0.83
CA GLU A 158 -19.15 -16.40 -0.11
C GLU A 158 -19.89 -16.01 -1.40
N TYR A 159 -20.79 -15.02 -1.33
CA TYR A 159 -21.53 -14.53 -2.50
C TYR A 159 -20.71 -13.60 -3.38
N ALA A 160 -19.70 -12.93 -2.83
CA ALA A 160 -18.81 -12.08 -3.61
C ALA A 160 -17.92 -12.91 -4.55
N VAL A 161 -17.47 -14.09 -4.11
CA VAL A 161 -16.60 -15.00 -4.88
C VAL A 161 -17.29 -15.53 -6.14
N ASP A 162 -18.62 -15.66 -6.13
CA ASP A 162 -19.39 -16.14 -7.28
C ASP A 162 -19.72 -15.02 -8.30
N SER A 163 -19.33 -13.76 -8.01
CA SER A 163 -19.58 -12.63 -8.89
C SER A 163 -18.54 -12.54 -10.00
N ASP A 164 -18.97 -12.34 -11.26
CA ASP A 164 -18.08 -12.08 -12.38
C ASP A 164 -17.23 -10.79 -12.20
N MET A 165 -17.70 -9.87 -11.36
CA MET A 165 -17.03 -8.60 -11.05
C MET A 165 -16.05 -8.69 -9.88
N TRP A 166 -15.97 -9.85 -9.23
CA TRP A 166 -15.11 -10.04 -8.06
C TRP A 166 -13.63 -9.73 -8.34
N TYR A 167 -13.13 -10.19 -9.49
CA TYR A 167 -11.73 -9.98 -9.86
C TYR A 167 -11.36 -8.51 -9.99
N ASP A 168 -12.21 -7.69 -10.59
CA ASP A 168 -11.95 -6.25 -10.79
C ASP A 168 -11.80 -5.52 -9.45
N VAL A 169 -12.68 -5.87 -8.48
CA VAL A 169 -12.63 -5.27 -7.13
C VAL A 169 -11.44 -5.78 -6.35
N ALA A 170 -11.15 -7.07 -6.42
CA ALA A 170 -10.02 -7.70 -5.74
C ALA A 170 -8.67 -7.18 -6.30
N GLU A 171 -8.58 -6.98 -7.62
CA GLU A 171 -7.41 -6.38 -8.25
C GLU A 171 -7.19 -4.94 -7.76
N ALA A 172 -8.23 -4.10 -7.79
CA ALA A 172 -8.16 -2.73 -7.28
C ALA A 172 -7.75 -2.69 -5.80
N PHE A 173 -8.31 -3.58 -4.98
CA PHE A 173 -7.94 -3.76 -3.58
C PHE A 173 -6.45 -4.07 -3.43
N CYS A 174 -5.94 -5.07 -4.14
CA CYS A 174 -4.54 -5.49 -4.07
C CYS A 174 -3.58 -4.38 -4.53
N GLN A 175 -3.94 -3.63 -5.58
CA GLN A 175 -3.12 -2.51 -6.09
C GLN A 175 -2.93 -1.39 -5.06
N CYS A 176 -3.91 -1.16 -4.18
CA CYS A 176 -3.80 -0.20 -3.08
C CYS A 176 -3.15 -0.82 -1.83
N ALA A 177 -3.53 -2.06 -1.49
CA ALA A 177 -3.16 -2.68 -0.22
C ALA A 177 -1.69 -3.11 -0.17
N TYR A 178 -1.14 -3.75 -1.21
CA TYR A 178 0.25 -4.20 -1.22
C TYR A 178 1.27 -3.08 -0.96
N PRO A 179 1.24 -1.94 -1.67
CA PRO A 179 2.21 -0.87 -1.38
C PRO A 179 2.06 -0.28 0.01
N LEU A 180 0.85 -0.38 0.59
CA LEU A 180 0.56 0.17 1.89
C LEU A 180 1.15 -0.69 3.02
N THR A 181 1.19 -2.03 2.88
CA THR A 181 1.82 -2.91 3.87
C THR A 181 3.31 -2.65 4.04
N GLU A 182 3.98 -2.12 3.01
CA GLU A 182 5.39 -1.76 3.03
C GLU A 182 5.64 -0.27 3.31
N SER A 183 4.57 0.50 3.57
CA SER A 183 4.67 1.94 3.78
C SER A 183 5.33 2.30 5.12
N ILE A 184 6.22 3.30 5.10
CA ILE A 184 6.81 3.88 6.32
C ILE A 184 5.82 4.64 7.19
N HIS A 185 4.59 4.88 6.69
CA HIS A 185 3.56 5.70 7.33
C HIS A 185 2.57 4.90 8.17
N ILE A 186 2.62 3.57 8.12
CA ILE A 186 1.80 2.70 8.96
C ILE A 186 2.67 1.92 9.94
N ASP A 187 2.09 1.51 11.06
CA ASP A 187 2.78 0.66 12.02
C ASP A 187 2.70 -0.83 11.64
N ASP A 188 3.53 -1.64 12.30
CA ASP A 188 3.65 -3.07 12.02
C ASP A 188 2.34 -3.83 12.30
N ASP A 189 1.54 -3.38 13.29
CA ASP A 189 0.26 -4.02 13.64
C ASP A 189 -0.77 -3.81 12.52
N LEU A 190 -0.83 -2.59 11.99
CA LEU A 190 -1.74 -2.23 10.92
C LEU A 190 -1.31 -2.88 9.59
N ALA A 191 0.00 -2.89 9.31
CA ALA A 191 0.57 -3.59 8.16
C ALA A 191 0.26 -5.09 8.21
N GLY A 192 0.48 -5.76 9.36
CA GLY A 192 0.19 -7.18 9.54
C GLY A 192 -1.29 -7.51 9.42
N LYS A 193 -2.17 -6.62 9.89
CA LYS A 193 -3.62 -6.78 9.71
C LYS A 193 -4.01 -6.71 8.25
N LEU A 194 -3.47 -5.75 7.51
CA LEU A 194 -3.77 -5.58 6.08
C LEU A 194 -3.21 -6.75 5.25
N ASP A 195 -2.01 -7.25 5.57
CA ASP A 195 -1.41 -8.42 4.93
C ASP A 195 -2.27 -9.68 5.10
N GLY A 196 -2.83 -9.89 6.30
CA GLY A 196 -3.83 -10.94 6.53
C GLY A 196 -5.05 -10.80 5.62
N LYS A 197 -5.55 -9.57 5.44
CA LYS A 197 -6.69 -9.30 4.56
C LYS A 197 -6.37 -9.50 3.07
N ILE A 198 -5.15 -9.17 2.64
CA ILE A 198 -4.69 -9.49 1.28
C ILE A 198 -4.69 -11.01 1.06
N SER A 199 -4.20 -11.76 2.05
CA SER A 199 -4.19 -13.22 1.99
C SER A 199 -5.60 -13.80 1.88
N ASP A 200 -6.57 -13.25 2.61
CA ASP A 200 -7.98 -13.66 2.53
C ASP A 200 -8.56 -13.42 1.13
N VAL A 201 -8.28 -12.27 0.52
CA VAL A 201 -8.76 -11.93 -0.82
C VAL A 201 -8.07 -12.76 -1.90
N THR A 202 -6.77 -12.97 -1.81
CA THR A 202 -5.98 -13.65 -2.86
C THR A 202 -6.10 -15.18 -2.85
N GLN A 203 -6.57 -15.81 -1.75
CA GLN A 203 -6.78 -17.26 -1.70
C GLN A 203 -7.76 -17.79 -2.76
N TYR A 204 -8.59 -16.93 -3.34
CA TYR A 204 -9.57 -17.27 -4.37
C TYR A 204 -9.08 -16.97 -5.80
N GLY A 205 -7.79 -16.70 -6.01
CA GLY A 205 -7.17 -16.75 -7.34
C GLY A 205 -6.93 -15.41 -8.04
N VAL A 206 -6.70 -14.34 -7.29
CA VAL A 206 -6.16 -13.06 -7.83
C VAL A 206 -4.65 -13.09 -7.86
#